data_d62487514f6725f1188973485a45e090
#
_entry.id   d62487514f6725f1188973485a45e090
#
_cell.length_a   1.000
_cell.length_b   1.000
_cell.length_c   1.000
_cell.angle_alpha   90.00
_cell.angle_beta   90.00
_cell.angle_gamma   90.00
#
_symmetry.space_group_name_H-M   'P 1'
#
loop_
_entity.id
_entity.type
_entity.pdbx_description
1 polymer ?
#
loop_
_entity_poly.entity_id
_entity_poly.type
_entity_poly.pdbx_seq_one_letter_code
_entity_poly.pdbx_strand_id
1 'polypeptide(L)'
;MQMDNDFIKKLGYRALDNRLKRISDRMSHDTRKFFKQIDIDVEPSWHLVFKLLGEYKTLTMVEIAQQLGYTHPSMVVMLKKMTTKGYIVSEQDSIDKRKQNLRLTQKSIDLLPDLELIWHSCEDAIFKMLNEDLSILDRLDEIEESLKSIPFNERFYNEYQKQKI
;
A
#
# COMPACT_ATOMS: atom_id res chain seq x y z
N MET A 1 -18.26 13.28 30.76
CA MET A 1 -18.73 13.21 29.36
C MET A 1 -17.65 13.83 28.48
N GLN A 2 -16.73 13.01 28.01
CA GLN A 2 -15.70 13.49 27.08
C GLN A 2 -16.40 13.79 25.75
N MET A 3 -16.50 15.06 25.39
CA MET A 3 -17.01 15.45 24.07
C MET A 3 -16.07 14.82 23.03
N ASP A 4 -16.63 13.99 22.17
CA ASP A 4 -15.90 13.47 20.99
C ASP A 4 -15.63 14.68 20.07
N ASN A 5 -14.50 15.35 20.34
CA ASN A 5 -14.13 16.60 19.69
C ASN A 5 -13.35 16.36 18.38
N ASP A 6 -13.56 15.19 17.76
CA ASP A 6 -12.95 14.81 16.48
C ASP A 6 -13.57 15.63 15.33
N PHE A 7 -12.90 16.72 14.98
CA PHE A 7 -13.36 17.64 13.94
C PHE A 7 -13.49 16.95 12.56
N ILE A 8 -12.59 16.01 12.25
CA ILE A 8 -12.66 15.23 10.99
C ILE A 8 -13.94 14.38 10.96
N LYS A 9 -14.30 13.73 12.07
CA LYS A 9 -15.57 12.98 12.16
C LYS A 9 -16.78 13.91 12.01
N LYS A 10 -16.74 15.10 12.59
CA LYS A 10 -17.85 16.08 12.46
C LYS A 10 -18.06 16.56 11.01
N LEU A 11 -16.99 16.66 10.22
CA LEU A 11 -17.08 17.03 8.80
C LEU A 11 -17.71 15.94 7.93
N GLY A 12 -17.74 14.69 8.40
CA GLY A 12 -18.33 13.56 7.69
C GLY A 12 -17.65 13.31 6.32
N TYR A 13 -18.44 13.20 5.27
CA TYR A 13 -17.93 12.93 3.91
C TYR A 13 -17.03 14.04 3.35
N ARG A 14 -17.15 15.28 3.86
CA ARG A 14 -16.34 16.42 3.43
C ARG A 14 -14.86 16.31 3.79
N ALA A 15 -14.52 15.39 4.69
CA ALA A 15 -13.16 15.08 5.09
C ALA A 15 -12.81 13.61 4.87
N LEU A 16 -13.39 12.97 3.84
CA LEU A 16 -13.23 11.55 3.57
C LEU A 16 -11.75 11.20 3.32
N ASP A 17 -11.08 11.94 2.44
CA ASP A 17 -9.66 11.78 2.11
C ASP A 17 -8.76 11.88 3.36
N ASN A 18 -9.00 12.89 4.19
CA ASN A 18 -8.29 13.11 5.44
C ASN A 18 -8.50 11.97 6.43
N ARG A 19 -9.72 11.41 6.47
CA ARG A 19 -10.07 10.29 7.35
C ARG A 19 -9.38 9.01 6.90
N LEU A 20 -9.41 8.70 5.60
CA LEU A 20 -8.71 7.56 5.00
C LEU A 20 -7.20 7.65 5.25
N LYS A 21 -6.62 8.82 4.97
CA LYS A 21 -5.20 9.07 5.25
C LYS A 21 -4.85 8.85 6.71
N ARG A 22 -5.61 9.40 7.65
CA ARG A 22 -5.38 9.24 9.10
C ARG A 22 -5.42 7.78 9.53
N ILE A 23 -6.37 7.00 9.00
CA ILE A 23 -6.49 5.57 9.29
C ILE A 23 -5.26 4.84 8.76
N SER A 24 -4.90 5.05 7.50
CA SER A 24 -3.74 4.44 6.85
C SER A 24 -2.43 4.77 7.58
N ASP A 25 -2.21 6.04 7.94
CA ASP A 25 -1.02 6.49 8.67
C ASP A 25 -0.92 5.80 10.04
N ARG A 26 -2.05 5.65 10.75
CA ARG A 26 -2.07 4.98 12.05
C ARG A 26 -1.79 3.50 11.94
N MET A 27 -2.42 2.81 11.00
CA MET A 27 -2.14 1.38 10.75
C MET A 27 -0.66 1.16 10.42
N SER A 28 -0.10 1.97 9.52
CA SER A 28 1.32 1.89 9.15
C SER A 28 2.26 2.18 10.33
N HIS A 29 1.92 3.14 11.19
CA HIS A 29 2.70 3.46 12.37
C HIS A 29 2.70 2.31 13.39
N ASP A 30 1.54 1.74 13.67
CA ASP A 30 1.41 0.67 14.65
C ASP A 30 2.02 -0.64 14.12
N THR A 31 1.95 -0.92 12.81
CA THR A 31 2.65 -2.06 12.20
C THR A 31 4.18 -1.91 12.31
N ARG A 32 4.73 -0.70 12.11
CA ARG A 32 6.17 -0.48 12.36
C ARG A 32 6.58 -0.73 13.80
N LYS A 33 5.75 -0.33 14.77
CA LYS A 33 5.99 -0.65 16.19
C LYS A 33 6.01 -2.15 16.42
N PHE A 34 5.05 -2.87 15.86
CA PHE A 34 4.96 -4.32 15.98
C PHE A 34 6.20 -5.00 15.38
N PHE A 35 6.61 -4.63 14.16
CA PHE A 35 7.82 -5.18 13.52
C PHE A 35 9.08 -4.92 14.36
N LYS A 36 9.18 -3.73 14.98
CA LYS A 36 10.26 -3.43 15.91
C LYS A 36 10.22 -4.28 17.18
N GLN A 37 9.04 -4.60 17.71
CA GLN A 37 8.89 -5.45 18.90
C GLN A 37 9.33 -6.88 18.66
N ILE A 38 9.18 -7.39 17.44
CA ILE A 38 9.57 -8.75 17.04
C ILE A 38 10.92 -8.79 16.30
N ASP A 39 11.67 -7.67 16.32
CA ASP A 39 13.01 -7.51 15.72
C ASP A 39 13.08 -7.84 14.23
N ILE A 40 12.05 -7.45 13.48
CA ILE A 40 11.98 -7.59 12.03
C ILE A 40 12.38 -6.29 11.34
N ASP A 41 13.50 -6.33 10.60
CA ASP A 41 14.04 -5.18 9.84
C ASP A 41 13.43 -5.08 8.43
N VAL A 42 12.10 -5.15 8.34
CA VAL A 42 11.34 -4.99 7.10
C VAL A 42 10.34 -3.85 7.29
N GLU A 43 10.24 -2.96 6.30
CA GLU A 43 9.20 -1.93 6.32
C GLU A 43 7.82 -2.56 6.01
N PRO A 44 6.76 -2.17 6.73
CA PRO A 44 5.43 -2.74 6.50
C PRO A 44 4.94 -2.70 5.05
N SER A 45 5.23 -1.62 4.33
CA SER A 45 4.82 -1.45 2.92
C SER A 45 5.53 -2.39 1.93
N TRP A 46 6.63 -3.05 2.35
CA TRP A 46 7.39 -3.94 1.46
C TRP A 46 6.72 -5.30 1.25
N HIS A 47 5.76 -5.68 2.11
CA HIS A 47 5.09 -6.98 2.00
C HIS A 47 4.45 -7.20 0.62
N LEU A 48 3.88 -6.14 0.01
CA LEU A 48 3.29 -6.22 -1.32
C LEU A 48 4.33 -6.57 -2.40
N VAL A 49 5.53 -5.98 -2.31
CA VAL A 49 6.64 -6.30 -3.24
C VAL A 49 7.14 -7.72 -3.01
N PHE A 50 7.26 -8.16 -1.75
CA PHE A 50 7.61 -9.55 -1.44
C PHE A 50 6.60 -10.53 -2.02
N LYS A 51 5.29 -10.30 -1.81
CA LYS A 51 4.23 -11.16 -2.36
C LYS A 51 4.28 -11.20 -3.88
N LEU A 52 4.38 -10.04 -4.56
CA LEU A 52 4.49 -9.99 -6.02
C LEU A 52 5.72 -10.74 -6.55
N LEU A 53 6.90 -10.48 -6.01
CA LEU A 53 8.12 -11.14 -6.46
C LEU A 53 8.19 -12.62 -6.03
N GLY A 54 7.48 -12.98 -4.98
CA GLY A 54 7.28 -14.38 -4.58
C GLY A 54 6.46 -15.16 -5.60
N GLU A 55 5.40 -14.53 -6.14
CA GLU A 55 4.49 -15.12 -7.12
C GLU A 55 5.10 -15.13 -8.55
N TYR A 56 5.45 -13.95 -9.05
CA TYR A 56 5.90 -13.77 -10.44
C TYR A 56 7.39 -14.04 -10.66
N LYS A 57 8.17 -14.25 -9.60
CA LYS A 57 9.61 -14.48 -9.56
C LYS A 57 10.44 -13.29 -10.02
N THR A 58 10.06 -12.65 -11.12
CA THR A 58 10.79 -11.55 -11.74
C THR A 58 9.82 -10.54 -12.32
N LEU A 59 9.99 -9.28 -11.97
CA LEU A 59 9.22 -8.14 -12.50
C LEU A 59 10.12 -6.93 -12.67
N THR A 60 9.78 -6.07 -13.62
CA THR A 60 10.37 -4.73 -13.71
C THR A 60 9.75 -3.78 -12.67
N MET A 61 10.43 -2.69 -12.37
CA MET A 61 9.89 -1.64 -11.50
C MET A 61 8.55 -1.08 -12.01
N VAL A 62 8.40 -0.95 -13.33
CA VAL A 62 7.17 -0.44 -13.96
C VAL A 62 6.01 -1.39 -13.72
N GLU A 63 6.21 -2.69 -13.90
CA GLU A 63 5.20 -3.71 -13.64
C GLU A 63 4.78 -3.73 -12.17
N ILE A 64 5.74 -3.68 -11.24
CA ILE A 64 5.45 -3.60 -9.80
C ILE A 64 4.64 -2.34 -9.48
N ALA A 65 5.05 -1.18 -10.00
CA ALA A 65 4.35 0.08 -9.77
C ALA A 65 2.91 0.05 -10.30
N GLN A 66 2.70 -0.52 -11.49
CA GLN A 66 1.37 -0.67 -12.09
C GLN A 66 0.47 -1.60 -11.28
N GLN A 67 0.97 -2.77 -10.88
CA GLN A 67 0.19 -3.73 -10.10
C GLN A 67 -0.18 -3.21 -8.71
N LEU A 68 0.68 -2.41 -8.08
CA LEU A 68 0.44 -1.86 -6.75
C LEU A 68 -0.26 -0.49 -6.77
N GLY A 69 -0.47 0.12 -7.93
CA GLY A 69 -1.04 1.47 -8.03
C GLY A 69 -0.15 2.57 -7.44
N TYR A 70 1.15 2.33 -7.30
CA TYR A 70 2.10 3.32 -6.78
C TYR A 70 2.64 4.25 -7.88
N THR A 71 2.89 5.51 -7.49
CA THR A 71 3.60 6.43 -8.39
C THR A 71 5.05 5.99 -8.59
N HIS A 72 5.58 6.25 -9.78
CA HIS A 72 6.98 5.93 -10.11
C HIS A 72 8.00 6.46 -9.08
N PRO A 73 7.95 7.72 -8.60
CA PRO A 73 8.87 8.21 -7.59
C PRO A 73 8.80 7.44 -6.27
N SER A 74 7.59 7.08 -5.82
CA SER A 74 7.41 6.31 -4.58
C SER A 74 8.01 4.91 -4.72
N MET A 75 7.83 4.26 -5.86
CA MET A 75 8.38 2.94 -6.14
C MET A 75 9.92 2.97 -6.21
N VAL A 76 10.51 3.97 -6.87
CA VAL A 76 11.98 4.15 -6.90
C VAL A 76 12.56 4.20 -5.49
N VAL A 77 11.97 5.00 -4.59
CA VAL A 77 12.44 5.12 -3.21
C VAL A 77 12.32 3.80 -2.45
N MET A 78 11.20 3.11 -2.59
CA MET A 78 10.95 1.83 -1.93
C MET A 78 11.94 0.76 -2.39
N LEU A 79 12.04 0.52 -3.69
CA LEU A 79 12.89 -0.52 -4.27
C LEU A 79 14.37 -0.25 -4.01
N LYS A 80 14.81 1.03 -4.04
CA LYS A 80 16.17 1.41 -3.67
C LYS A 80 16.49 1.01 -2.22
N LYS A 81 15.59 1.25 -1.28
CA LYS A 81 15.77 0.82 0.12
C LYS A 81 15.85 -0.69 0.24
N MET A 82 14.95 -1.43 -0.44
CA MET A 82 14.96 -2.89 -0.43
C MET A 82 16.25 -3.46 -1.02
N THR A 83 16.75 -2.87 -2.11
CA THR A 83 18.04 -3.26 -2.73
C THR A 83 19.20 -2.97 -1.77
N THR A 84 19.24 -1.77 -1.18
CA THR A 84 20.30 -1.39 -0.22
C THR A 84 20.35 -2.33 0.99
N LYS A 85 19.20 -2.81 1.46
CA LYS A 85 19.12 -3.77 2.57
C LYS A 85 19.31 -5.24 2.11
N GLY A 86 19.52 -5.47 0.82
CA GLY A 86 19.79 -6.79 0.26
C GLY A 86 18.57 -7.72 0.21
N TYR A 87 17.34 -7.19 0.16
CA TYR A 87 16.12 -7.99 0.01
C TYR A 87 15.79 -8.28 -1.45
N ILE A 88 16.10 -7.37 -2.35
CA ILE A 88 15.92 -7.55 -3.78
C ILE A 88 17.25 -7.28 -4.51
N VAL A 89 17.37 -7.87 -5.69
CA VAL A 89 18.47 -7.60 -6.60
C VAL A 89 17.90 -7.22 -7.97
N SER A 90 18.60 -6.31 -8.64
CA SER A 90 18.30 -5.92 -10.01
C SER A 90 19.29 -6.57 -10.97
N GLU A 91 18.78 -7.21 -12.00
CA GLU A 91 19.55 -7.84 -13.07
C GLU A 91 19.11 -7.31 -14.42
N GLN A 92 20.05 -7.12 -15.32
CA GLN A 92 19.73 -6.68 -16.67
C GLN A 92 19.01 -7.82 -17.42
N ASP A 93 17.94 -7.48 -18.14
CA ASP A 93 17.22 -8.47 -18.94
C ASP A 93 18.12 -9.03 -20.05
N SER A 94 18.03 -10.33 -20.28
CA SER A 94 18.88 -11.02 -21.26
C SER A 94 18.56 -10.66 -22.71
N ILE A 95 17.32 -10.28 -22.99
CA ILE A 95 16.80 -9.97 -24.33
C ILE A 95 16.80 -8.45 -24.57
N ASP A 96 16.16 -7.69 -23.70
CA ASP A 96 16.12 -6.22 -23.79
C ASP A 96 16.99 -5.60 -22.70
N LYS A 97 18.23 -5.30 -23.03
CA LYS A 97 19.23 -4.73 -22.12
C LYS A 97 18.86 -3.37 -21.51
N ARG A 98 17.79 -2.72 -21.97
CA ARG A 98 17.27 -1.50 -21.36
C ARG A 98 16.39 -1.78 -20.14
N LYS A 99 15.90 -3.02 -20.00
CA LYS A 99 15.07 -3.45 -18.89
C LYS A 99 15.93 -3.93 -17.72
N GLN A 100 15.48 -3.60 -16.53
CA GLN A 100 16.03 -4.09 -15.27
C GLN A 100 14.98 -4.95 -14.59
N ASN A 101 15.30 -6.19 -14.41
CA ASN A 101 14.46 -7.20 -13.77
C ASN A 101 14.82 -7.28 -12.29
N LEU A 102 13.81 -7.21 -11.44
CA LEU A 102 13.93 -7.30 -9.99
C LEU A 102 13.49 -8.69 -9.54
N ARG A 103 14.22 -9.27 -8.60
CA ARG A 103 13.87 -10.53 -7.96
C ARG A 103 14.27 -10.53 -6.49
N LEU A 104 13.68 -11.42 -5.71
CA LEU A 104 14.08 -11.65 -4.33
C LEU A 104 15.50 -12.24 -4.27
N THR A 105 16.27 -11.81 -3.26
CA THR A 105 17.56 -12.44 -2.95
C THR A 105 17.36 -13.73 -2.16
N GLN A 106 18.42 -14.53 -1.99
CA GLN A 106 18.35 -15.72 -1.12
C GLN A 106 17.99 -15.34 0.31
N LYS A 107 18.56 -14.24 0.82
CA LYS A 107 18.17 -13.67 2.13
C LYS A 107 16.66 -13.50 2.28
N SER A 108 16.01 -12.98 1.25
CA SER A 108 14.55 -12.77 1.26
C SER A 108 13.78 -14.09 1.18
N ILE A 109 14.24 -15.02 0.36
CA ILE A 109 13.63 -16.34 0.20
C ILE A 109 13.68 -17.09 1.54
N ASP A 110 14.82 -17.06 2.22
CA ASP A 110 15.01 -17.73 3.51
C ASP A 110 14.13 -17.10 4.62
N LEU A 111 13.84 -15.80 4.50
CA LEU A 111 13.00 -15.06 5.45
C LEU A 111 11.50 -15.21 5.17
N LEU A 112 11.09 -15.60 3.96
CA LEU A 112 9.68 -15.66 3.57
C LEU A 112 8.80 -16.48 4.53
N PRO A 113 9.20 -17.66 5.04
CA PRO A 113 8.35 -18.42 5.96
C PRO A 113 7.99 -17.65 7.23
N ASP A 114 8.94 -16.92 7.81
CA ASP A 114 8.71 -16.09 8.99
C ASP A 114 7.83 -14.88 8.66
N LEU A 115 8.07 -14.25 7.52
CA LEU A 115 7.24 -13.13 7.04
C LEU A 115 5.80 -13.57 6.76
N GLU A 116 5.57 -14.73 6.17
CA GLU A 116 4.23 -15.27 5.92
C GLU A 116 3.46 -15.49 7.22
N LEU A 117 4.10 -16.02 8.26
CA LEU A 117 3.49 -16.16 9.58
C LEU A 117 3.07 -14.80 10.16
N ILE A 118 3.95 -13.81 10.05
CA ILE A 118 3.70 -12.44 10.53
C ILE A 118 2.54 -11.82 9.75
N TRP A 119 2.55 -11.91 8.43
CA TRP A 119 1.49 -11.33 7.58
C TRP A 119 0.15 -11.98 7.84
N HIS A 120 0.11 -13.31 7.97
CA HIS A 120 -1.12 -14.01 8.31
C HIS A 120 -1.70 -13.55 9.66
N SER A 121 -0.84 -13.37 10.66
CA SER A 121 -1.25 -12.83 11.97
C SER A 121 -1.79 -11.38 11.85
N CYS A 122 -1.20 -10.57 10.98
CA CYS A 122 -1.70 -9.21 10.69
C CYS A 122 -3.04 -9.24 9.96
N GLU A 123 -3.21 -10.13 8.98
CA GLU A 123 -4.45 -10.34 8.23
C GLU A 123 -5.60 -10.72 9.16
N ASP A 124 -5.37 -11.69 10.07
CA ASP A 124 -6.33 -12.09 11.10
C ASP A 124 -6.71 -10.93 12.04
N ALA A 125 -5.72 -10.13 12.43
CA ALA A 125 -5.96 -8.97 13.29
C ALA A 125 -6.81 -7.91 12.59
N ILE A 126 -6.58 -7.67 11.29
CA ILE A 126 -7.40 -6.76 10.48
C ILE A 126 -8.82 -7.30 10.32
N PHE A 127 -8.97 -8.58 10.02
CA PHE A 127 -10.28 -9.22 9.87
C PHE A 127 -11.12 -9.08 11.15
N LYS A 128 -10.53 -9.37 12.32
CA LYS A 128 -11.18 -9.17 13.62
C LYS A 128 -11.49 -7.71 13.92
N MET A 129 -10.59 -6.79 13.57
CA MET A 129 -10.81 -5.33 13.73
C MET A 129 -12.02 -4.84 12.91
N LEU A 130 -12.28 -5.46 11.78
CA LEU A 130 -13.44 -5.19 10.92
C LEU A 130 -14.71 -5.91 11.39
N ASN A 131 -14.70 -6.57 12.55
CA ASN A 131 -15.78 -7.42 13.06
C ASN A 131 -16.20 -8.52 12.08
N GLU A 132 -15.22 -9.06 11.32
CA GLU A 132 -15.41 -10.10 10.30
C GLU A 132 -16.32 -9.65 9.12
N ASP A 133 -16.62 -8.37 9.03
CA ASP A 133 -17.38 -7.74 7.95
C ASP A 133 -16.45 -7.08 6.94
N LEU A 134 -16.38 -7.65 5.75
CA LEU A 134 -15.54 -7.17 4.64
C LEU A 134 -16.25 -6.21 3.69
N SER A 135 -17.46 -5.79 3.98
CA SER A 135 -18.27 -4.88 3.11
C SER A 135 -17.60 -3.54 2.84
N ILE A 136 -16.64 -3.14 3.69
CA ILE A 136 -15.81 -1.97 3.44
C ILE A 136 -14.98 -2.09 2.15
N LEU A 137 -14.55 -3.30 1.77
CA LEU A 137 -13.76 -3.53 0.56
C LEU A 137 -14.58 -3.23 -0.68
N ASP A 138 -15.85 -3.66 -0.71
CA ASP A 138 -16.78 -3.34 -1.82
C ASP A 138 -16.94 -1.83 -1.99
N ARG A 139 -17.00 -1.08 -0.88
CA ARG A 139 -17.07 0.38 -0.90
C ARG A 139 -15.79 1.05 -1.38
N LEU A 140 -14.64 0.48 -1.07
CA LEU A 140 -13.36 0.97 -1.60
C LEU A 140 -13.28 0.71 -3.09
N ASP A 141 -13.67 -0.47 -3.57
CA ASP A 141 -13.72 -0.82 -4.99
C ASP A 141 -14.62 0.15 -5.77
N GLU A 142 -15.83 0.44 -5.26
CA GLU A 142 -16.76 1.43 -5.86
C GLU A 142 -16.10 2.83 -5.96
N ILE A 143 -15.38 3.26 -4.94
CA ILE A 143 -14.68 4.56 -4.93
C ILE A 143 -13.56 4.55 -5.97
N GLU A 144 -12.75 3.50 -6.03
CA GLU A 144 -11.65 3.37 -6.98
C GLU A 144 -12.14 3.36 -8.43
N GLU A 145 -13.17 2.59 -8.75
CA GLU A 145 -13.78 2.59 -10.08
C GLU A 145 -14.39 3.96 -10.45
N SER A 146 -15.02 4.61 -9.49
CA SER A 146 -15.55 5.95 -9.66
C SER A 146 -14.43 6.98 -9.97
N LEU A 147 -13.27 6.86 -9.31
CA LEU A 147 -12.11 7.73 -9.56
C LEU A 147 -11.44 7.45 -10.91
N LYS A 148 -11.47 6.21 -11.40
CA LYS A 148 -11.01 5.85 -12.75
C LYS A 148 -11.88 6.47 -13.84
N SER A 149 -13.21 6.47 -13.61
CA SER A 149 -14.16 7.00 -14.61
C SER A 149 -14.08 8.52 -14.76
N ILE A 150 -13.99 9.27 -13.65
CA ILE A 150 -13.85 10.73 -13.63
C ILE A 150 -12.85 11.10 -12.54
N PRO A 151 -11.71 11.72 -12.88
CA PRO A 151 -10.71 12.15 -11.91
C PRO A 151 -11.26 13.11 -10.85
N PHE A 152 -10.69 13.10 -9.66
CA PHE A 152 -11.23 13.85 -8.52
C PHE A 152 -11.23 15.37 -8.73
N ASN A 153 -10.20 15.90 -9.39
CA ASN A 153 -10.13 17.31 -9.77
C ASN A 153 -11.23 17.73 -10.76
N GLU A 154 -11.60 16.87 -11.71
CA GLU A 154 -12.68 17.14 -12.66
C GLU A 154 -14.04 17.18 -11.97
N ARG A 155 -14.28 16.28 -11.01
CA ARG A 155 -15.50 16.32 -10.17
C ARG A 155 -15.63 17.65 -9.45
N PHE A 156 -14.57 18.12 -8.80
CA PHE A 156 -14.57 19.40 -8.12
C PHE A 156 -14.82 20.57 -9.07
N TYR A 157 -14.17 20.56 -10.24
CA TYR A 157 -14.36 21.60 -11.22
C TYR A 157 -15.80 21.66 -11.74
N ASN A 158 -16.39 20.51 -12.04
CA ASN A 158 -17.76 20.42 -12.53
C ASN A 158 -18.77 20.95 -11.48
N GLU A 159 -18.63 20.58 -10.22
CA GLU A 159 -19.51 21.10 -9.17
C GLU A 159 -19.29 22.57 -8.88
N TYR A 160 -18.04 23.04 -8.93
CA TYR A 160 -17.72 24.46 -8.77
C TYR A 160 -18.35 25.33 -9.88
N GLN A 161 -18.35 24.87 -11.13
CA GLN A 161 -18.98 25.62 -12.23
C GLN A 161 -20.51 25.73 -12.04
N LYS A 162 -21.18 24.69 -11.55
CA LYS A 162 -22.62 24.73 -11.26
C LYS A 162 -22.99 25.76 -10.18
N GLN A 163 -22.09 26.06 -9.23
CA GLN A 163 -22.33 27.04 -8.18
C GLN A 163 -22.07 28.50 -8.61
N LYS A 164 -21.50 28.71 -9.79
CA LYS A 164 -21.27 30.06 -10.35
C LYS A 164 -22.43 30.64 -11.15
N ILE A 165 -23.44 29.82 -11.41
CA ILE A 165 -24.66 30.21 -12.11
C ILE A 165 -25.72 30.64 -11.12
#